data_522de865cce43b9085e14d2f47077ef9
#
_entry.id   522de865cce43b9085e14d2f47077ef9
#
_cell.length_a   1.000
_cell.length_b   1.000
_cell.length_c   1.000
_cell.angle_alpha   90.00
_cell.angle_beta   90.00
_cell.angle_gamma   90.00
#
_symmetry.space_group_name_H-M   'P 1'
#
loop_
_entity.id
_entity.type
_entity.pdbx_description
1 polymer ?
#
loop_
_entity_poly.entity_id
_entity_poly.type
_entity_poly.pdbx_seq_one_letter_code
_entity_poly.pdbx_strand_id
1 'polypeptide(L)'
;MLLVVACLASIYPVVSTLWNNHKLAKVATQYNQLENQQKPTENNTPSPAVQDALRYNQQLRVNPITPPPIGQDQTHPDYPKYAKTLDNGNGVMAGLTIPSVGISLPVYHGTEAHTLTQGAGHVYGTQLPVGGEDTTTALAAHTGLVSASMFDRLGDVKDGDRAYLQIPGTTLVYEKIGQKVVQPDDTEAISHKQGTDTLYLITCTPYGVNTERLVAEFRRIPPPVPVPDLTKSAGNAFSWQWWMTLVVGAAAIVSLLAIVWLRRMNAAALREEYAFLIGEFGGRWKWTKRHGWVGYGE
;
A
#
# COMPACT_ATOMS: atom_id res chain seq x y z
N MET A 1 -4.20 -9.60 32.27
CA MET A 1 -3.38 -8.57 31.60
C MET A 1 -2.62 -9.08 30.39
N LEU A 2 -1.83 -10.15 30.48
CA LEU A 2 -1.05 -10.71 29.34
C LEU A 2 -1.88 -11.08 28.11
N LEU A 3 -3.08 -11.67 28.28
CA LEU A 3 -3.98 -12.02 27.17
C LEU A 3 -4.48 -10.80 26.38
N VAL A 4 -4.79 -9.70 27.06
CA VAL A 4 -5.20 -8.45 26.41
C VAL A 4 -4.06 -7.86 25.58
N VAL A 5 -2.84 -7.88 26.13
CA VAL A 5 -1.64 -7.42 25.41
C VAL A 5 -1.39 -8.28 24.18
N ALA A 6 -1.51 -9.61 24.28
CA ALA A 6 -1.34 -10.53 23.15
C ALA A 6 -2.39 -10.29 22.06
N CYS A 7 -3.66 -10.07 22.41
CA CYS A 7 -4.71 -9.74 21.44
C CYS A 7 -4.46 -8.38 20.75
N LEU A 8 -4.05 -7.36 21.49
CA LEU A 8 -3.72 -6.05 20.91
C LEU A 8 -2.52 -6.14 19.98
N ALA A 9 -1.47 -6.90 20.36
CA ALA A 9 -0.31 -7.13 19.50
C ALA A 9 -0.67 -7.88 18.22
N SER A 10 -1.62 -8.83 18.28
CA SER A 10 -2.07 -9.59 17.10
C SER A 10 -2.83 -8.71 16.09
N ILE A 11 -3.59 -7.71 16.56
CA ILE A 11 -4.39 -6.82 15.72
C ILE A 11 -3.54 -5.68 15.14
N TYR A 12 -2.37 -5.39 15.73
CA TYR A 12 -1.49 -4.30 15.31
C TYR A 12 -1.18 -4.28 13.80
N PRO A 13 -0.82 -5.40 13.12
CA PRO A 13 -0.56 -5.39 11.68
C PRO A 13 -1.76 -4.92 10.86
N VAL A 14 -2.97 -5.32 11.23
CA VAL A 14 -4.21 -4.91 10.53
C VAL A 14 -4.42 -3.41 10.67
N VAL A 15 -4.36 -2.90 11.90
CA VAL A 15 -4.58 -1.47 12.18
C VAL A 15 -3.50 -0.62 11.51
N SER A 16 -2.22 -1.02 11.58
CA SER A 16 -1.11 -0.27 10.97
C SER A 16 -1.24 -0.22 9.45
N THR A 17 -1.59 -1.33 8.80
CA THR A 17 -1.80 -1.38 7.35
C THR A 17 -2.92 -0.44 6.92
N LEU A 18 -4.08 -0.51 7.57
CA LEU A 18 -5.22 0.35 7.24
C LEU A 18 -4.91 1.83 7.46
N TRP A 19 -4.24 2.16 8.56
CA TRP A 19 -3.82 3.52 8.87
C TRP A 19 -2.83 4.07 7.85
N ASN A 20 -1.79 3.29 7.51
CA ASN A 20 -0.78 3.73 6.56
C ASN A 20 -1.34 3.82 5.13
N ASN A 21 -2.19 2.89 4.70
CA ASN A 21 -2.87 2.99 3.40
C ASN A 21 -3.68 4.28 3.31
N HIS A 22 -4.43 4.63 4.37
CA HIS A 22 -5.17 5.88 4.42
C HIS A 22 -4.23 7.10 4.35
N LYS A 23 -3.13 7.08 5.08
CA LYS A 23 -2.11 8.15 5.07
C LYS A 23 -1.51 8.32 3.67
N LEU A 24 -1.11 7.23 3.01
CA LEU A 24 -0.52 7.25 1.67
C LEU A 24 -1.51 7.78 0.63
N ALA A 25 -2.75 7.29 0.66
CA ALA A 25 -3.81 7.79 -0.20
C ALA A 25 -4.10 9.29 0.02
N LYS A 26 -4.04 9.74 1.28
CA LYS A 26 -4.18 11.17 1.60
C LYS A 26 -3.05 12.01 1.02
N VAL A 27 -1.79 11.56 1.12
CA VAL A 27 -0.64 12.26 0.52
C VAL A 27 -0.79 12.35 -0.99
N ALA A 28 -1.13 11.23 -1.66
CA ALA A 28 -1.40 11.23 -3.10
C ALA A 28 -2.52 12.20 -3.48
N THR A 29 -3.62 12.21 -2.73
CA THR A 29 -4.78 13.08 -2.97
C THR A 29 -4.46 14.56 -2.72
N GLN A 30 -3.72 14.87 -1.65
CA GLN A 30 -3.31 16.24 -1.35
C GLN A 30 -2.38 16.81 -2.43
N TYR A 31 -1.42 16.02 -2.91
CA TYR A 31 -0.59 16.37 -4.05
C TYR A 31 -1.47 16.76 -5.25
N ASN A 32 -2.45 15.93 -5.58
CA ASN A 32 -3.38 16.15 -6.68
C ASN A 32 -4.24 17.43 -6.51
N GLN A 33 -4.65 17.75 -5.29
CA GLN A 33 -5.43 18.95 -5.01
C GLN A 33 -4.59 20.23 -5.16
N LEU A 34 -3.37 20.22 -4.67
CA LEU A 34 -2.45 21.36 -4.79
C LEU A 34 -2.11 21.63 -6.26
N GLU A 35 -1.85 20.59 -7.04
CA GLU A 35 -1.53 20.71 -8.46
C GLU A 35 -2.73 21.11 -9.32
N ASN A 36 -3.93 20.64 -9.01
CA ASN A 36 -5.17 21.06 -9.70
C ASN A 36 -5.55 22.53 -9.42
N GLN A 37 -5.06 23.12 -8.32
CA GLN A 37 -5.22 24.55 -8.05
C GLN A 37 -4.28 25.42 -8.91
N GLN A 38 -3.18 24.86 -9.37
CA GLN A 38 -2.33 25.44 -10.41
C GLN A 38 -2.99 25.19 -11.77
N LYS A 39 -4.10 25.91 -12.05
CA LYS A 39 -4.81 25.83 -13.34
C LYS A 39 -3.83 25.87 -14.49
N PRO A 40 -4.02 25.08 -15.56
CA PRO A 40 -3.30 25.29 -16.81
C PRO A 40 -3.41 26.79 -17.14
N THR A 41 -2.29 27.40 -17.42
CA THR A 41 -2.25 28.76 -17.97
C THR A 41 -3.20 28.80 -19.18
N GLU A 42 -3.88 29.89 -19.43
CA GLU A 42 -4.91 30.08 -20.50
C GLU A 42 -4.52 29.48 -21.88
N ASN A 43 -3.25 29.11 -22.07
CA ASN A 43 -2.66 28.59 -23.32
C ASN A 43 -2.32 27.09 -23.30
N ASN A 44 -2.83 26.26 -22.36
CA ASN A 44 -2.46 24.82 -22.28
C ASN A 44 -0.94 24.55 -22.16
N THR A 45 -0.14 25.52 -21.71
CA THR A 45 1.30 25.38 -21.58
C THR A 45 1.62 24.55 -20.33
N PRO A 46 2.41 23.48 -20.41
CA PRO A 46 2.85 22.69 -19.26
C PRO A 46 3.55 23.57 -18.21
N SER A 47 3.42 23.24 -16.95
CA SER A 47 4.13 23.93 -15.87
C SER A 47 5.66 23.90 -16.09
N PRO A 48 6.42 24.85 -15.53
CA PRO A 48 7.90 24.85 -15.66
C PRO A 48 8.52 23.51 -15.23
N ALA A 49 8.02 22.89 -14.14
CA ALA A 49 8.50 21.60 -13.66
C ALA A 49 8.26 20.46 -14.68
N VAL A 50 7.11 20.46 -15.36
CA VAL A 50 6.82 19.48 -16.43
C VAL A 50 7.68 19.76 -17.67
N GLN A 51 7.94 21.03 -18.01
CA GLN A 51 8.84 21.36 -19.12
C GLN A 51 10.27 20.91 -18.86
N ASP A 52 10.75 21.06 -17.62
CA ASP A 52 12.07 20.58 -17.20
C ASP A 52 12.15 19.05 -17.29
N ALA A 53 11.09 18.36 -16.86
CA ALA A 53 11.00 16.91 -16.98
C ALA A 53 10.95 16.42 -18.44
N LEU A 54 10.25 17.13 -19.31
CA LEU A 54 10.26 16.82 -20.74
C LEU A 54 11.65 17.01 -21.36
N ARG A 55 12.38 18.07 -20.96
CA ARG A 55 13.80 18.27 -21.38
C ARG A 55 14.70 17.16 -20.88
N TYR A 56 14.52 16.75 -19.61
CA TYR A 56 15.25 15.61 -19.05
C TYR A 56 14.99 14.33 -19.87
N ASN A 57 13.71 14.03 -20.18
CA ASN A 57 13.34 12.87 -20.97
C ASN A 57 13.97 12.90 -22.38
N GLN A 58 14.05 14.08 -23.03
CA GLN A 58 14.75 14.24 -24.30
C GLN A 58 16.24 13.95 -24.19
N GLN A 59 16.90 14.44 -23.14
CA GLN A 59 18.32 14.15 -22.89
C GLN A 59 18.55 12.65 -22.68
N LEU A 60 17.67 11.99 -21.92
CA LEU A 60 17.76 10.56 -21.65
C LEU A 60 17.57 9.70 -22.92
N ARG A 61 16.78 10.15 -23.90
CA ARG A 61 16.67 9.49 -25.21
C ARG A 61 17.97 9.53 -26.00
N VAL A 62 18.69 10.65 -25.94
CA VAL A 62 19.98 10.82 -26.67
C VAL A 62 21.10 10.09 -25.94
N ASN A 63 21.10 10.13 -24.61
CA ASN A 63 22.09 9.49 -23.75
C ASN A 63 21.37 8.57 -22.76
N PRO A 64 20.99 7.36 -23.17
CA PRO A 64 20.25 6.45 -22.32
C PRO A 64 21.10 6.00 -21.14
N ILE A 65 20.46 5.95 -19.96
CA ILE A 65 21.01 5.37 -18.75
C ILE A 65 20.41 3.99 -18.59
N THR A 66 21.24 2.96 -18.45
CA THR A 66 20.76 1.63 -18.09
C THR A 66 20.24 1.68 -16.66
N PRO A 67 18.95 1.35 -16.41
CA PRO A 67 18.42 1.35 -15.07
C PRO A 67 19.26 0.46 -14.12
N PRO A 68 19.73 0.98 -12.98
CA PRO A 68 20.41 0.16 -12.00
C PRO A 68 19.43 -0.81 -11.36
N PRO A 69 19.92 -1.86 -10.67
CA PRO A 69 19.05 -2.73 -9.88
C PRO A 69 18.23 -1.90 -8.88
N ILE A 70 16.98 -2.32 -8.65
CA ILE A 70 16.07 -1.65 -7.68
C ILE A 70 16.77 -1.53 -6.32
N GLY A 71 16.77 -0.34 -5.75
CA GLY A 71 17.42 -0.01 -4.48
C GLY A 71 18.89 0.45 -4.59
N GLN A 72 19.40 0.67 -5.80
CA GLN A 72 20.80 1.11 -6.03
C GLN A 72 20.89 2.41 -6.87
N ASP A 73 19.81 3.15 -7.00
CA ASP A 73 19.70 4.33 -7.87
C ASP A 73 20.71 5.44 -7.52
N GLN A 74 20.94 5.67 -6.22
CA GLN A 74 21.78 6.77 -5.73
C GLN A 74 23.27 6.59 -5.99
N THR A 75 23.68 5.43 -6.47
CA THR A 75 25.10 5.16 -6.81
C THR A 75 25.53 5.86 -8.10
N HIS A 76 24.57 6.30 -8.93
CA HIS A 76 24.89 6.96 -10.21
C HIS A 76 25.23 8.44 -10.02
N PRO A 77 26.32 8.96 -10.68
CA PRO A 77 26.77 10.36 -10.52
C PRO A 77 25.70 11.41 -10.85
N ASP A 78 24.82 11.13 -11.83
CA ASP A 78 23.79 12.07 -12.28
C ASP A 78 22.48 11.98 -11.45
N TYR A 79 22.41 11.08 -10.48
CA TYR A 79 21.24 10.93 -9.63
C TYR A 79 20.81 12.24 -8.92
N PRO A 80 21.75 13.07 -8.37
CA PRO A 80 21.36 14.32 -7.73
C PRO A 80 20.69 15.34 -8.65
N LYS A 81 20.98 15.32 -9.95
CA LYS A 81 20.30 16.15 -10.95
C LYS A 81 18.88 15.65 -11.22
N TYR A 82 18.73 14.35 -11.38
CA TYR A 82 17.44 13.69 -11.54
C TYR A 82 16.52 13.96 -10.33
N ALA A 83 17.01 13.80 -9.11
CA ALA A 83 16.23 13.95 -7.88
C ALA A 83 15.66 15.37 -7.67
N LYS A 84 16.17 16.38 -8.40
CA LYS A 84 15.64 17.76 -8.37
C LYS A 84 14.56 18.02 -9.41
N THR A 85 14.35 17.11 -10.35
CA THR A 85 13.37 17.29 -11.44
C THR A 85 12.00 16.81 -10.97
N LEU A 86 10.93 17.60 -11.15
CA LEU A 86 9.58 17.35 -10.61
C LEU A 86 9.51 17.33 -9.06
N ASP A 87 10.49 17.86 -8.37
CA ASP A 87 10.42 18.02 -6.91
C ASP A 87 9.70 19.32 -6.56
N ASN A 88 8.49 19.21 -6.01
CA ASN A 88 7.69 20.36 -5.54
C ASN A 88 7.97 20.71 -4.06
N GLY A 89 9.12 20.32 -3.53
CA GLY A 89 9.55 20.59 -2.16
C GLY A 89 9.12 19.56 -1.13
N ASN A 90 8.28 18.59 -1.51
CA ASN A 90 7.81 17.49 -0.64
C ASN A 90 8.35 16.12 -1.12
N GLY A 91 9.23 16.09 -2.13
CA GLY A 91 9.79 14.87 -2.72
C GLY A 91 8.80 14.05 -3.55
N VAL A 92 7.52 14.43 -3.61
CA VAL A 92 6.49 13.74 -4.41
C VAL A 92 6.50 14.29 -5.83
N MET A 93 6.71 13.41 -6.82
CA MET A 93 6.72 13.78 -8.24
C MET A 93 5.40 13.52 -8.97
N ALA A 94 4.59 12.58 -8.47
CA ALA A 94 3.31 12.22 -9.05
C ALA A 94 2.41 11.51 -8.03
N GLY A 95 1.11 11.38 -8.34
CA GLY A 95 0.18 10.50 -7.65
C GLY A 95 -0.26 9.36 -8.56
N LEU A 96 -0.16 8.11 -8.13
CA LEU A 96 -0.65 6.93 -8.86
C LEU A 96 -1.94 6.42 -8.23
N THR A 97 -2.98 6.23 -9.05
CA THR A 97 -4.26 5.63 -8.59
C THR A 97 -4.73 4.56 -9.57
N ILE A 98 -5.05 3.36 -9.07
CA ILE A 98 -5.68 2.26 -9.82
C ILE A 98 -6.96 1.88 -9.08
N PRO A 99 -8.12 2.43 -9.48
CA PRO A 99 -9.38 2.29 -8.74
C PRO A 99 -9.87 0.86 -8.62
N SER A 100 -9.70 0.02 -9.66
CA SER A 100 -10.18 -1.37 -9.71
C SER A 100 -9.66 -2.23 -8.57
N VAL A 101 -8.45 -1.94 -8.08
CA VAL A 101 -7.79 -2.69 -7.00
C VAL A 101 -7.52 -1.85 -5.75
N GLY A 102 -7.97 -0.59 -5.72
CA GLY A 102 -7.82 0.30 -4.57
C GLY A 102 -6.38 0.74 -4.29
N ILE A 103 -5.51 0.76 -5.29
CA ILE A 103 -4.15 1.31 -5.17
C ILE A 103 -4.24 2.84 -5.29
N SER A 104 -3.67 3.55 -4.31
CA SER A 104 -3.51 5.01 -4.34
C SER A 104 -2.23 5.38 -3.57
N LEU A 105 -1.18 5.74 -4.30
CA LEU A 105 0.17 5.93 -3.77
C LEU A 105 0.80 7.22 -4.29
N PRO A 106 1.53 7.96 -3.44
CA PRO A 106 2.46 8.97 -3.90
C PRO A 106 3.64 8.30 -4.61
N VAL A 107 4.19 8.99 -5.62
CA VAL A 107 5.36 8.56 -6.37
C VAL A 107 6.53 9.46 -6.01
N TYR A 108 7.65 8.86 -5.65
CA TYR A 108 8.89 9.52 -5.24
C TYR A 108 10.03 9.20 -6.19
N HIS A 109 11.13 9.95 -6.09
CA HIS A 109 12.36 9.69 -6.84
C HIS A 109 13.08 8.46 -6.30
N GLY A 110 13.52 7.60 -7.22
CA GLY A 110 14.34 6.43 -6.92
C GLY A 110 13.58 5.28 -6.25
N THR A 111 14.30 4.17 -6.07
CA THR A 111 13.75 2.92 -5.54
C THR A 111 14.49 2.46 -4.28
N GLU A 112 15.14 3.37 -3.57
CA GLU A 112 15.82 3.07 -2.31
C GLU A 112 14.81 2.61 -1.24
N ALA A 113 15.30 1.83 -0.26
CA ALA A 113 14.44 1.22 0.75
C ALA A 113 13.57 2.25 1.49
N HIS A 114 14.12 3.42 1.83
CA HIS A 114 13.36 4.49 2.48
C HIS A 114 12.25 5.05 1.58
N THR A 115 12.51 5.20 0.28
CA THR A 115 11.52 5.66 -0.72
C THR A 115 10.36 4.68 -0.82
N LEU A 116 10.66 3.39 -0.99
CA LEU A 116 9.66 2.35 -1.16
C LEU A 116 8.81 2.11 0.09
N THR A 117 9.26 2.53 1.28
CA THR A 117 8.41 2.53 2.49
C THR A 117 7.41 3.68 2.52
N GLN A 118 7.61 4.73 1.74
CA GLN A 118 6.77 5.93 1.69
C GLN A 118 5.77 5.94 0.53
N GLY A 119 5.94 5.08 -0.49
CA GLY A 119 5.07 5.01 -1.65
C GLY A 119 5.68 4.21 -2.79
N ALA A 120 5.28 4.54 -4.02
CA ALA A 120 5.94 4.03 -5.21
C ALA A 120 7.20 4.84 -5.51
N GLY A 121 8.25 4.18 -5.97
CA GLY A 121 9.49 4.78 -6.40
C GLY A 121 9.61 4.78 -7.93
N HIS A 122 10.02 5.89 -8.52
CA HIS A 122 10.34 5.95 -9.94
C HIS A 122 11.72 5.32 -10.20
N VAL A 123 11.77 4.35 -11.10
CA VAL A 123 13.01 3.63 -11.45
C VAL A 123 13.94 4.57 -12.21
N TYR A 124 15.07 4.92 -11.61
CA TYR A 124 16.08 5.75 -12.22
C TYR A 124 16.60 5.13 -13.53
N GLY A 125 16.84 5.95 -14.56
CA GLY A 125 17.21 5.47 -15.89
C GLY A 125 16.02 5.27 -16.82
N THR A 126 14.78 5.22 -16.31
CA THR A 126 13.57 5.32 -17.14
C THR A 126 13.11 6.78 -17.28
N GLN A 127 12.27 7.09 -18.29
CA GLN A 127 11.78 8.45 -18.46
C GLN A 127 10.85 8.86 -17.32
N LEU A 128 10.95 10.13 -16.93
CA LEU A 128 10.09 10.75 -15.92
C LEU A 128 8.61 10.66 -16.31
N PRO A 129 7.70 10.55 -15.33
CA PRO A 129 6.30 10.22 -15.52
C PRO A 129 5.46 11.39 -16.07
N VAL A 130 5.94 12.08 -17.09
CA VAL A 130 5.23 13.22 -17.73
C VAL A 130 4.57 12.89 -19.03
N GLY A 131 4.67 11.62 -19.49
CA GLY A 131 4.11 11.13 -20.73
C GLY A 131 4.82 11.68 -21.98
N GLY A 132 4.26 11.35 -23.11
CA GLY A 132 4.75 11.74 -24.42
C GLY A 132 5.08 10.54 -25.32
N GLU A 133 5.14 10.77 -26.62
CA GLU A 133 5.57 9.75 -27.57
C GLU A 133 6.98 9.26 -27.23
N ASP A 134 7.27 7.99 -27.44
CA ASP A 134 8.54 7.35 -27.08
C ASP A 134 8.91 7.50 -25.59
N THR A 135 7.94 7.41 -24.71
CA THR A 135 8.18 7.48 -23.26
C THR A 135 7.98 6.11 -22.61
N THR A 136 8.95 5.69 -21.83
CA THR A 136 8.89 4.47 -21.01
C THR A 136 9.17 4.84 -19.56
N THR A 137 8.14 4.84 -18.75
CA THR A 137 8.23 5.12 -17.31
C THR A 137 8.06 3.83 -16.53
N ALA A 138 8.89 3.61 -15.53
CA ALA A 138 8.75 2.47 -14.62
C ALA A 138 8.62 2.94 -13.17
N LEU A 139 7.65 2.39 -12.46
CA LEU A 139 7.40 2.62 -11.03
C LEU A 139 7.48 1.30 -10.27
N ALA A 140 8.18 1.29 -9.15
CA ALA A 140 8.30 0.13 -8.29
C ALA A 140 7.67 0.40 -6.91
N ALA A 141 7.02 -0.60 -6.32
CA ALA A 141 6.58 -0.54 -4.93
C ALA A 141 6.61 -1.93 -4.31
N HIS A 142 6.66 -1.96 -2.98
CA HIS A 142 6.67 -3.21 -2.24
C HIS A 142 5.41 -4.05 -2.40
N THR A 143 5.53 -5.35 -2.17
CA THR A 143 4.47 -6.28 -1.82
C THR A 143 4.84 -7.02 -0.54
N GLY A 144 3.83 -7.43 0.24
CA GLY A 144 4.04 -8.18 1.47
C GLY A 144 4.56 -7.37 2.66
N LEU A 145 4.42 -6.04 2.66
CA LEU A 145 4.72 -5.23 3.84
C LEU A 145 3.63 -5.43 4.90
N VAL A 146 4.07 -5.67 6.14
CA VAL A 146 3.16 -5.82 7.29
C VAL A 146 2.42 -4.52 7.64
N SER A 147 2.95 -3.38 7.19
CA SER A 147 2.47 -2.05 7.57
C SER A 147 1.73 -1.29 6.47
N ALA A 148 1.75 -1.74 5.22
CA ALA A 148 1.08 -1.08 4.10
C ALA A 148 0.87 -2.05 2.93
N SER A 149 -0.23 -1.90 2.20
CA SER A 149 -0.56 -2.79 1.08
C SER A 149 0.21 -2.49 -0.21
N MET A 150 0.67 -1.26 -0.40
CA MET A 150 1.44 -0.84 -1.57
C MET A 150 0.93 -1.47 -2.90
N PHE A 151 1.73 -2.36 -3.54
CA PHE A 151 1.39 -3.10 -4.76
C PHE A 151 0.94 -4.54 -4.51
N ASP A 152 0.50 -4.90 -3.30
CA ASP A 152 -0.02 -6.24 -2.98
C ASP A 152 -1.05 -6.76 -3.99
N ARG A 153 -1.89 -5.85 -4.49
CA ARG A 153 -2.97 -6.17 -5.42
C ARG A 153 -2.66 -5.85 -6.88
N LEU A 154 -1.40 -5.57 -7.22
CA LEU A 154 -1.02 -5.28 -8.62
C LEU A 154 -1.33 -6.47 -9.53
N GLY A 155 -1.15 -7.69 -9.04
CA GLY A 155 -1.46 -8.91 -9.78
C GLY A 155 -2.96 -9.11 -10.10
N ASP A 156 -3.84 -8.46 -9.31
CA ASP A 156 -5.31 -8.54 -9.50
C ASP A 156 -5.83 -7.59 -10.59
N VAL A 157 -5.00 -6.65 -11.05
CA VAL A 157 -5.37 -5.70 -12.11
C VAL A 157 -5.61 -6.48 -13.40
N LYS A 158 -6.75 -6.30 -14.04
CA LYS A 158 -7.12 -6.97 -15.29
C LYS A 158 -6.74 -6.15 -16.49
N ASP A 159 -6.53 -6.82 -17.64
CA ASP A 159 -6.34 -6.11 -18.91
C ASP A 159 -7.58 -5.28 -19.22
N GLY A 160 -7.37 -4.02 -19.63
CA GLY A 160 -8.41 -3.00 -19.78
C GLY A 160 -8.66 -2.14 -18.54
N ASP A 161 -8.16 -2.51 -17.36
CA ASP A 161 -8.21 -1.66 -16.17
C ASP A 161 -7.31 -0.42 -16.34
N ARG A 162 -7.69 0.67 -15.67
CA ARG A 162 -7.03 1.96 -15.85
C ARG A 162 -6.18 2.34 -14.64
N ALA A 163 -4.98 2.83 -14.93
CA ALA A 163 -4.10 3.54 -14.01
C ALA A 163 -4.13 5.04 -14.34
N TYR A 164 -4.28 5.86 -13.31
CA TYR A 164 -4.27 7.31 -13.39
C TYR A 164 -2.99 7.82 -12.75
N LEU A 165 -2.17 8.50 -13.53
CA LEU A 165 -0.93 9.11 -13.06
C LEU A 165 -1.12 10.62 -13.07
N GLN A 166 -1.22 11.20 -11.89
CA GLN A 166 -1.47 12.63 -11.69
C GLN A 166 -0.15 13.34 -11.51
N ILE A 167 0.09 14.31 -12.37
CA ILE A 167 1.30 15.15 -12.39
C ILE A 167 0.87 16.63 -12.40
N PRO A 168 1.80 17.59 -12.18
CA PRO A 168 1.45 19.01 -12.20
C PRO A 168 0.65 19.43 -13.43
N GLY A 169 -0.58 19.90 -13.19
CA GLY A 169 -1.47 20.45 -14.21
C GLY A 169 -2.20 19.43 -15.10
N THR A 170 -1.98 18.09 -14.95
CA THR A 170 -2.70 17.11 -15.79
C THR A 170 -2.75 15.71 -15.16
N THR A 171 -3.68 14.91 -15.66
CA THR A 171 -3.80 13.48 -15.33
C THR A 171 -3.55 12.66 -16.58
N LEU A 172 -2.54 11.81 -16.53
CA LEU A 172 -2.22 10.84 -17.56
C LEU A 172 -3.00 9.57 -17.29
N VAL A 173 -3.64 9.00 -18.32
CA VAL A 173 -4.43 7.78 -18.17
C VAL A 173 -3.80 6.66 -19.00
N TYR A 174 -3.58 5.54 -18.32
CA TYR A 174 -3.00 4.35 -18.93
C TYR A 174 -3.95 3.16 -18.76
N GLU A 175 -4.01 2.28 -19.75
CA GLU A 175 -4.80 1.07 -19.73
C GLU A 175 -3.86 -0.14 -19.68
N LYS A 176 -4.13 -1.09 -18.79
CA LYS A 176 -3.35 -2.31 -18.68
C LYS A 176 -3.53 -3.17 -19.92
N ILE A 177 -2.40 -3.60 -20.49
CA ILE A 177 -2.35 -4.43 -21.72
C ILE A 177 -1.72 -5.80 -21.51
N GLY A 178 -1.15 -6.06 -20.32
CA GLY A 178 -0.57 -7.34 -19.98
C GLY A 178 0.29 -7.29 -18.72
N GLN A 179 0.78 -8.46 -18.34
CA GLN A 179 1.77 -8.60 -17.24
C GLN A 179 2.64 -9.82 -17.47
N LYS A 180 3.84 -9.82 -16.90
CA LYS A 180 4.76 -10.94 -16.90
C LYS A 180 5.50 -11.06 -15.59
N VAL A 181 5.96 -12.29 -15.28
CA VAL A 181 6.86 -12.55 -14.14
C VAL A 181 8.26 -12.77 -14.70
N VAL A 182 9.24 -12.11 -14.11
CA VAL A 182 10.64 -12.10 -14.58
C VAL A 182 11.60 -12.19 -13.42
N GLN A 183 12.86 -12.49 -13.70
CA GLN A 183 13.92 -12.47 -12.70
C GLN A 183 14.24 -11.03 -12.25
N PRO A 184 14.77 -10.84 -11.03
CA PRO A 184 15.02 -9.51 -10.47
C PRO A 184 16.00 -8.64 -11.27
N ASP A 185 16.89 -9.26 -12.05
CA ASP A 185 17.93 -8.63 -12.87
C ASP A 185 17.54 -8.50 -14.35
N ASP A 186 16.33 -8.91 -14.73
CA ASP A 186 15.82 -8.77 -16.09
C ASP A 186 15.39 -7.33 -16.39
N THR A 187 16.33 -6.49 -16.79
CA THR A 187 16.08 -5.11 -17.18
C THR A 187 15.40 -4.99 -18.56
N GLU A 188 15.44 -6.02 -19.40
CA GLU A 188 14.76 -6.03 -20.70
C GLU A 188 13.24 -6.07 -20.53
N ALA A 189 12.77 -6.49 -19.36
CA ALA A 189 11.36 -6.53 -19.01
C ALA A 189 10.66 -5.16 -19.09
N ILE A 190 11.42 -4.07 -18.95
CA ILE A 190 10.95 -2.67 -19.02
C ILE A 190 11.55 -1.94 -20.23
N SER A 191 11.89 -2.68 -21.28
CA SER A 191 12.52 -2.09 -22.46
C SER A 191 11.63 -1.05 -23.13
N HIS A 192 12.29 -0.04 -23.69
CA HIS A 192 11.65 1.02 -24.46
C HIS A 192 10.97 0.46 -25.71
N LYS A 193 9.74 0.92 -25.98
CA LYS A 193 8.97 0.58 -27.16
C LYS A 193 8.74 1.84 -27.99
N GLN A 194 9.35 1.88 -29.16
CA GLN A 194 9.26 3.01 -30.09
C GLN A 194 7.81 3.33 -30.46
N GLY A 195 7.48 4.61 -30.55
CA GLY A 195 6.15 5.10 -30.93
C GLY A 195 5.09 4.94 -29.85
N THR A 196 5.48 4.57 -28.61
CA THR A 196 4.52 4.35 -27.52
C THR A 196 4.81 5.22 -26.29
N ASP A 197 3.77 5.45 -25.51
CA ASP A 197 3.85 5.98 -24.14
C ASP A 197 3.44 4.85 -23.20
N THR A 198 4.44 4.26 -22.53
CA THR A 198 4.28 3.04 -21.75
C THR A 198 4.63 3.28 -20.28
N LEU A 199 3.77 2.78 -19.38
CA LEU A 199 3.99 2.77 -17.95
C LEU A 199 4.15 1.31 -17.48
N TYR A 200 5.27 0.99 -16.86
CA TYR A 200 5.50 -0.27 -16.17
C TYR A 200 5.32 -0.11 -14.68
N LEU A 201 4.57 -1.01 -14.05
CA LEU A 201 4.44 -1.12 -12.60
C LEU A 201 5.09 -2.43 -12.16
N ILE A 202 6.01 -2.34 -11.18
CA ILE A 202 6.89 -3.44 -10.79
C ILE A 202 6.72 -3.72 -9.30
N THR A 203 6.56 -4.99 -8.95
CA THR A 203 6.56 -5.44 -7.57
C THR A 203 7.20 -6.81 -7.42
N CYS A 204 7.49 -7.22 -6.18
CA CYS A 204 8.00 -8.55 -5.90
C CYS A 204 6.89 -9.62 -5.99
N THR A 205 7.27 -10.85 -6.37
CA THR A 205 6.37 -12.02 -6.42
C THR A 205 7.21 -13.30 -6.20
N PRO A 206 6.60 -14.43 -5.73
CA PRO A 206 5.30 -14.57 -5.11
C PRO A 206 5.19 -13.82 -3.77
N TYR A 207 3.97 -13.49 -3.35
CA TYR A 207 3.71 -12.77 -2.10
C TYR A 207 4.42 -13.39 -0.90
N GLY A 208 5.22 -12.60 -0.18
CA GLY A 208 5.97 -13.04 1.00
C GLY A 208 7.24 -13.85 0.71
N VAL A 209 7.45 -14.34 -0.54
CA VAL A 209 8.65 -15.05 -0.98
C VAL A 209 9.60 -14.10 -1.72
N ASN A 210 9.08 -13.29 -2.63
CA ASN A 210 9.75 -12.15 -3.27
C ASN A 210 10.98 -12.50 -4.14
N THR A 211 11.03 -13.72 -4.69
CA THR A 211 12.15 -14.20 -5.51
C THR A 211 12.14 -13.67 -6.94
N GLU A 212 10.99 -13.24 -7.43
CA GLU A 212 10.79 -12.78 -8.80
C GLU A 212 10.17 -11.37 -8.81
N ARG A 213 9.98 -10.81 -10.01
CA ARG A 213 9.31 -9.52 -10.20
C ARG A 213 8.07 -9.70 -11.08
N LEU A 214 6.93 -9.22 -10.60
CA LEU A 214 5.75 -9.00 -11.42
C LEU A 214 5.88 -7.64 -12.09
N VAL A 215 5.87 -7.63 -13.43
CA VAL A 215 5.90 -6.42 -14.25
C VAL A 215 4.56 -6.32 -14.99
N ALA A 216 3.75 -5.33 -14.63
CA ALA A 216 2.49 -5.01 -15.31
C ALA A 216 2.73 -3.87 -16.29
N GLU A 217 2.28 -4.07 -17.54
CA GLU A 217 2.45 -3.14 -18.65
C GLU A 217 1.14 -2.39 -18.92
N PHE A 218 1.25 -1.07 -18.99
CA PHE A 218 0.14 -0.16 -19.30
C PHE A 218 0.51 0.74 -20.47
N ARG A 219 -0.46 0.99 -21.35
CA ARG A 219 -0.31 1.90 -22.49
C ARG A 219 -1.15 3.15 -22.30
N ARG A 220 -0.61 4.29 -22.71
CA ARG A 220 -1.31 5.56 -22.69
C ARG A 220 -2.59 5.51 -23.54
N ILE A 221 -3.68 6.03 -22.96
CA ILE A 221 -4.95 6.24 -23.66
C ILE A 221 -5.45 7.67 -23.46
N PRO A 222 -6.33 8.19 -24.32
CA PRO A 222 -7.01 9.45 -24.06
C PRO A 222 -7.77 9.40 -22.72
N PRO A 223 -7.77 10.49 -21.94
CA PRO A 223 -8.54 10.53 -20.72
C PRO A 223 -10.03 10.37 -21.00
N PRO A 224 -10.76 9.61 -20.17
CA PRO A 224 -12.21 9.53 -20.25
C PRO A 224 -12.86 10.90 -19.96
N VAL A 225 -13.99 11.15 -20.59
CA VAL A 225 -14.74 12.37 -20.34
C VAL A 225 -16.12 11.99 -19.75
N PRO A 226 -16.43 12.41 -18.51
CA PRO A 226 -15.59 13.15 -17.54
C PRO A 226 -14.47 12.28 -16.95
N VAL A 227 -13.37 12.91 -16.51
CA VAL A 227 -12.34 12.25 -15.72
C VAL A 227 -12.97 11.84 -14.38
N PRO A 228 -12.84 10.59 -13.94
CA PRO A 228 -13.42 10.15 -12.68
C PRO A 228 -12.84 10.90 -11.48
N ASP A 229 -13.66 11.11 -10.46
CA ASP A 229 -13.22 11.70 -9.20
C ASP A 229 -12.32 10.71 -8.44
N LEU A 230 -11.02 10.88 -8.59
CA LEU A 230 -10.01 10.00 -7.99
C LEU A 230 -9.90 10.18 -6.46
N THR A 231 -10.50 11.26 -5.89
CA THR A 231 -10.52 11.44 -4.43
C THR A 231 -11.41 10.39 -3.75
N LYS A 232 -12.48 9.97 -4.43
CA LYS A 232 -13.36 8.89 -3.97
C LYS A 232 -12.68 7.52 -4.04
N SER A 233 -11.81 7.32 -5.02
CA SER A 233 -11.02 6.09 -5.15
C SER A 233 -9.97 5.98 -4.04
N ALA A 234 -9.43 7.09 -3.54
CA ALA A 234 -8.57 7.11 -2.36
C ALA A 234 -9.31 6.67 -1.07
N GLY A 235 -10.64 6.85 -0.99
CA GLY A 235 -11.47 6.33 0.10
C GLY A 235 -11.53 4.79 0.13
N ASN A 236 -11.32 4.11 -0.99
CA ASN A 236 -11.21 2.66 -1.08
C ASN A 236 -9.82 2.12 -0.69
N ALA A 237 -8.90 2.97 -0.23
CA ALA A 237 -7.63 2.57 0.41
C ALA A 237 -7.86 1.66 1.64
N PHE A 238 -9.10 1.50 2.07
CA PHE A 238 -9.54 0.53 3.06
C PHE A 238 -9.69 -0.88 2.42
N SER A 239 -8.72 -1.30 1.60
CA SER A 239 -8.76 -2.61 0.98
C SER A 239 -8.46 -3.69 2.01
N TRP A 240 -9.50 -4.46 2.34
CA TRP A 240 -9.38 -5.62 3.21
C TRP A 240 -8.58 -6.72 2.51
N GLN A 241 -7.47 -7.14 3.12
CA GLN A 241 -6.61 -8.22 2.63
C GLN A 241 -7.04 -9.56 3.21
N TRP A 242 -6.91 -10.66 2.47
CA TRP A 242 -7.32 -12.00 2.91
C TRP A 242 -6.67 -12.42 4.24
N TRP A 243 -5.40 -12.08 4.46
CA TRP A 243 -4.68 -12.39 5.70
C TRP A 243 -5.24 -11.65 6.93
N MET A 244 -5.86 -10.48 6.75
CA MET A 244 -6.51 -9.75 7.84
C MET A 244 -7.66 -10.56 8.44
N THR A 245 -8.42 -11.29 7.59
CA THR A 245 -9.47 -12.20 8.06
C THR A 245 -8.88 -13.32 8.94
N LEU A 246 -7.74 -13.89 8.55
CA LEU A 246 -7.07 -14.92 9.34
C LEU A 246 -6.59 -14.38 10.70
N VAL A 247 -5.97 -13.20 10.71
CA VAL A 247 -5.48 -12.57 11.95
C VAL A 247 -6.64 -12.25 12.90
N VAL A 248 -7.70 -11.64 12.42
CA VAL A 248 -8.89 -11.29 13.23
C VAL A 248 -9.59 -12.56 13.71
N GLY A 249 -9.74 -13.57 12.84
CA GLY A 249 -10.33 -14.87 13.19
C GLY A 249 -9.53 -15.59 14.27
N ALA A 250 -8.22 -15.65 14.15
CA ALA A 250 -7.33 -16.25 15.14
C ALA A 250 -7.43 -15.51 16.50
N ALA A 251 -7.40 -14.19 16.49
CA ALA A 251 -7.56 -13.38 17.70
C ALA A 251 -8.91 -13.62 18.39
N ALA A 252 -10.00 -13.75 17.62
CA ALA A 252 -11.34 -14.06 18.14
C ALA A 252 -11.40 -15.45 18.78
N ILE A 253 -10.81 -16.47 18.14
CA ILE A 253 -10.74 -17.83 18.66
C ILE A 253 -9.94 -17.87 19.98
N VAL A 254 -8.77 -17.25 20.03
CA VAL A 254 -7.94 -17.18 21.24
C VAL A 254 -8.69 -16.49 22.36
N SER A 255 -9.38 -15.37 22.06
CA SER A 255 -10.19 -14.64 23.05
C SER A 255 -11.34 -15.52 23.59
N LEU A 256 -12.04 -16.26 22.75
CA LEU A 256 -13.11 -17.17 23.14
C LEU A 256 -12.59 -18.29 24.05
N LEU A 257 -11.50 -18.94 23.65
CA LEU A 257 -10.87 -19.99 24.46
C LEU A 257 -10.42 -19.47 25.84
N ALA A 258 -9.85 -18.26 25.87
CA ALA A 258 -9.47 -17.61 27.12
C ALA A 258 -10.68 -17.32 28.03
N ILE A 259 -11.78 -16.83 27.49
CA ILE A 259 -13.02 -16.59 28.23
C ILE A 259 -13.57 -17.91 28.79
N VAL A 260 -13.61 -18.97 27.98
CA VAL A 260 -14.08 -20.29 28.41
C VAL A 260 -13.18 -20.85 29.52
N TRP A 261 -11.85 -20.70 29.37
CA TRP A 261 -10.88 -21.15 30.37
C TRP A 261 -11.04 -20.39 31.70
N LEU A 262 -11.14 -19.06 31.68
CA LEU A 262 -11.38 -18.24 32.86
C LEU A 262 -12.71 -18.59 33.55
N ARG A 263 -13.78 -18.82 32.80
CA ARG A 263 -15.07 -19.25 33.36
C ARG A 263 -14.95 -20.61 34.06
N ARG A 264 -14.19 -21.56 33.48
CA ARG A 264 -13.96 -22.88 34.08
C ARG A 264 -13.13 -22.75 35.39
N MET A 265 -12.08 -21.94 35.39
CA MET A 265 -11.27 -21.69 36.60
C MET A 265 -12.09 -21.07 37.70
N ASN A 266 -12.86 -20.01 37.43
CA ASN A 266 -13.72 -19.39 38.40
C ASN A 266 -14.78 -20.38 38.94
N ALA A 267 -15.36 -21.24 38.12
CA ALA A 267 -16.28 -22.26 38.55
C ALA A 267 -15.61 -23.33 39.45
N ALA A 268 -14.35 -23.69 39.16
CA ALA A 268 -13.57 -24.61 39.95
C ALA A 268 -13.25 -24.01 41.34
N ALA A 269 -12.78 -22.75 41.38
CA ALA A 269 -12.50 -22.04 42.62
C ALA A 269 -13.76 -21.93 43.52
N LEU A 270 -14.90 -21.61 42.94
CA LEU A 270 -16.18 -21.58 43.65
C LEU A 270 -16.60 -22.95 44.22
N ARG A 271 -16.27 -24.05 43.51
CA ARG A 271 -16.54 -25.41 44.00
C ARG A 271 -15.65 -25.78 45.16
N GLU A 272 -14.37 -25.41 45.14
CA GLU A 272 -13.44 -25.64 46.24
C GLU A 272 -13.85 -24.86 47.50
N GLU A 273 -14.22 -23.59 47.35
CA GLU A 273 -14.76 -22.77 48.44
C GLU A 273 -16.03 -23.38 49.03
N TYR A 274 -16.93 -23.88 48.21
CA TYR A 274 -18.14 -24.57 48.66
C TYR A 274 -17.84 -25.87 49.40
N ALA A 275 -16.90 -26.69 48.89
CA ALA A 275 -16.46 -27.93 49.54
C ALA A 275 -15.82 -27.66 50.92
N PHE A 276 -15.02 -26.58 51.04
CA PHE A 276 -14.42 -26.15 52.31
C PHE A 276 -15.50 -25.75 53.33
N LEU A 277 -16.47 -24.93 52.92
CA LEU A 277 -17.57 -24.52 53.81
C LEU A 277 -18.40 -25.69 54.30
N ILE A 278 -18.70 -26.70 53.45
CA ILE A 278 -19.41 -27.91 53.85
C ILE A 278 -18.57 -28.72 54.88
N GLY A 279 -17.25 -28.84 54.61
CA GLY A 279 -16.34 -29.61 55.48
C GLY A 279 -16.16 -29.00 56.86
N GLU A 280 -16.08 -27.67 56.97
CA GLU A 280 -15.79 -26.96 58.18
C GLU A 280 -17.05 -26.68 59.04
N PHE A 281 -18.18 -26.39 58.40
CA PHE A 281 -19.40 -25.97 59.12
C PHE A 281 -20.53 -26.99 59.09
N GLY A 282 -20.38 -28.14 58.49
CA GLY A 282 -21.33 -29.27 58.51
C GLY A 282 -22.74 -28.95 58.03
N GLY A 283 -22.95 -27.82 57.34
CA GLY A 283 -24.24 -27.31 56.92
C GLY A 283 -24.49 -27.44 55.42
N ARG A 284 -25.76 -27.32 54.99
CA ARG A 284 -26.13 -27.21 53.59
C ARG A 284 -25.97 -25.77 53.11
N TRP A 285 -25.08 -25.54 52.16
CA TRP A 285 -24.86 -24.22 51.57
C TRP A 285 -25.31 -24.19 50.13
N LYS A 286 -25.96 -23.07 49.71
CA LYS A 286 -26.36 -22.82 48.33
C LYS A 286 -25.83 -21.46 47.83
N TRP A 287 -25.11 -21.47 46.74
CA TRP A 287 -24.69 -20.22 46.12
C TRP A 287 -25.84 -19.56 45.35
N THR A 288 -26.07 -18.26 45.60
CA THR A 288 -27.07 -17.46 44.91
C THR A 288 -26.43 -16.24 44.27
N LYS A 289 -26.91 -15.90 43.07
CA LYS A 289 -26.37 -14.73 42.33
C LYS A 289 -26.51 -13.39 43.02
N ARG A 290 -27.40 -13.31 44.02
CA ARG A 290 -27.76 -12.06 44.72
C ARG A 290 -27.08 -11.90 46.08
N HIS A 291 -26.75 -12.99 46.75
CA HIS A 291 -26.27 -12.98 48.15
C HIS A 291 -25.00 -13.83 48.37
N GLY A 292 -24.41 -14.41 47.31
CA GLY A 292 -23.28 -15.34 47.46
C GLY A 292 -23.69 -16.67 48.12
N TRP A 293 -22.85 -17.23 48.94
CA TRP A 293 -23.09 -18.46 49.68
C TRP A 293 -24.08 -18.23 50.82
N VAL A 294 -25.18 -18.94 50.83
CA VAL A 294 -26.20 -18.87 51.89
C VAL A 294 -26.33 -20.25 52.52
N GLY A 295 -26.10 -20.33 53.81
CA GLY A 295 -26.29 -21.56 54.59
C GLY A 295 -27.76 -21.78 54.88
N TYR A 296 -28.23 -23.03 54.75
CA TYR A 296 -29.52 -23.48 55.23
C TYR A 296 -29.31 -24.29 56.50
N GLY A 297 -29.66 -23.70 57.66
CA GLY A 297 -29.80 -24.47 58.89
C GLY A 297 -31.06 -25.33 58.87
N GLU A 298 -31.07 -26.44 59.60
CA GLU A 298 -32.23 -27.30 59.84
C GLU A 298 -33.40 -26.48 60.39
#